data_7868a2f6fe86071a6b919d70dac605e2
#
_entry.id   7868a2f6fe86071a6b919d70dac605e2
#
_cell.length_a   1.000
_cell.length_b   1.000
_cell.length_c   1.000
_cell.angle_alpha   90.00
_cell.angle_beta   90.00
_cell.angle_gamma   90.00
#
_symmetry.space_group_name_H-M   'P 1'
#
loop_
_entity.id
_entity.type
_entity.pdbx_description
1 polymer ?
#
loop_
_entity_poly.entity_id
_entity_poly.type
_entity_poly.pdbx_seq_one_letter_code
_entity_poly.pdbx_strand_id
1 'polypeptide(L)'
;MLYFLKHQNLYNMKTIAFVCLTLISITCLAEPSQKYLKEYDRLSEALESAMANAYSFDPATGQVKQATQGLEAKNNLCRAAQAKLNLTTFLKDNLEESKELYKSIDGAE
;
A
#
# COMPACT_ATOMS: atom_id res chain seq x y z
N MET A 1 -5.19 38.79 34.53
CA MET A 1 -4.73 37.39 34.46
C MET A 1 -5.36 36.62 33.34
N LEU A 2 -6.67 36.61 33.18
CA LEU A 2 -7.37 36.01 32.05
C LEU A 2 -6.98 36.61 30.72
N TYR A 3 -6.77 37.90 30.68
CA TYR A 3 -6.33 38.59 29.43
C TYR A 3 -4.93 38.15 29.01
N PHE A 4 -4.03 37.98 29.96
CA PHE A 4 -2.67 37.51 29.72
C PHE A 4 -2.68 36.07 29.16
N LEU A 5 -3.46 35.20 29.77
CA LEU A 5 -3.62 33.82 29.32
C LEU A 5 -4.21 33.74 27.91
N LYS A 6 -5.17 34.61 27.61
CA LYS A 6 -5.78 34.68 26.28
C LYS A 6 -4.76 35.13 25.23
N HIS A 7 -3.91 36.09 25.53
CA HIS A 7 -2.83 36.53 24.65
C HIS A 7 -1.78 35.45 24.44
N GLN A 8 -1.41 34.78 25.52
CA GLN A 8 -0.43 33.70 25.46
C GLN A 8 -0.95 32.52 24.70
N ASN A 9 -2.23 32.18 24.84
CA ASN A 9 -2.86 31.12 24.08
C ASN A 9 -2.89 31.41 22.58
N LEU A 10 -3.17 32.66 22.19
CA LEU A 10 -3.13 33.08 20.81
C LEU A 10 -1.74 32.94 20.21
N TYR A 11 -0.73 33.33 20.95
CA TYR A 11 0.66 33.21 20.53
C TYR A 11 1.08 31.75 20.38
N ASN A 12 0.74 30.93 21.36
CA ASN A 12 1.02 29.50 21.34
C ASN A 12 0.28 28.78 20.23
N MET A 13 -0.96 29.18 19.93
CA MET A 13 -1.74 28.60 18.83
C MET A 13 -1.07 28.85 17.47
N LYS A 14 -0.54 30.02 17.24
CA LYS A 14 0.18 30.32 15.99
C LYS A 14 1.46 29.49 15.87
N THR A 15 2.20 29.36 16.96
CA THR A 15 3.41 28.54 17.00
C THR A 15 3.09 27.07 16.80
N ILE A 16 2.07 26.56 17.48
CA ILE A 16 1.63 25.17 17.36
C ILE A 16 1.14 24.88 15.94
N ALA A 17 0.35 25.79 15.38
CA ALA A 17 -0.14 25.65 14.01
C ALA A 17 1.00 25.59 12.98
N PHE A 18 2.02 26.41 13.16
CA PHE A 18 3.20 26.41 12.32
C PHE A 18 3.98 25.10 12.42
N VAL A 19 4.20 24.62 13.65
CA VAL A 19 4.88 23.34 13.90
C VAL A 19 4.07 22.18 13.32
N CYS A 20 2.76 22.19 13.50
CA CYS A 20 1.87 21.16 12.96
C CYS A 20 1.90 21.15 11.42
N LEU A 21 1.90 22.30 10.79
CA LEU A 21 2.02 22.40 9.32
C LEU A 21 3.35 21.85 8.82
N THR A 22 4.44 22.14 9.53
CA THR A 22 5.76 21.60 9.20
C THR A 22 5.80 20.09 9.34
N LEU A 23 5.23 19.55 10.43
CA LEU A 23 5.15 18.10 10.68
C LEU A 23 4.29 17.40 9.62
N ILE A 24 3.15 17.98 9.26
CA ILE A 24 2.26 17.46 8.22
C ILE A 24 3.00 17.42 6.88
N SER A 25 3.77 18.44 6.56
CA SER A 25 4.57 18.48 5.32
C SER A 25 5.62 17.37 5.29
N ILE A 26 6.30 17.13 6.41
CA ILE A 26 7.27 16.05 6.54
C ILE A 26 6.58 14.69 6.41
N THR A 27 5.43 14.52 7.06
CA THR A 27 4.64 13.28 6.99
C THR A 27 4.15 13.02 5.57
N CYS A 28 3.68 14.04 4.86
CA CYS A 28 3.25 13.93 3.46
C CYS A 28 4.38 13.50 2.52
N LEU A 29 5.62 13.90 2.81
CA LEU A 29 6.80 13.50 2.03
C LEU A 29 7.21 12.06 2.31
N ALA A 30 6.86 11.53 3.50
CA ALA A 30 7.23 10.19 3.94
C ALA A 30 6.18 9.12 3.59
N GLU A 31 4.94 9.52 3.27
CA GLU A 31 3.85 8.60 2.97
C GLU A 31 3.62 8.47 1.47
N PRO A 32 3.29 7.24 0.98
CA PRO A 32 2.87 7.07 -0.40
C PRO A 32 1.62 7.89 -0.71
N SER A 33 1.50 8.39 -1.94
CA SER A 33 0.34 9.15 -2.38
C SER A 33 -0.92 8.27 -2.42
N GLN A 34 -2.09 8.88 -2.28
CA GLN A 34 -3.37 8.17 -2.40
C GLN A 34 -3.54 7.54 -3.78
N LYS A 35 -3.05 8.19 -4.82
CA LYS A 35 -3.06 7.65 -6.18
C LYS A 35 -2.23 6.38 -6.26
N TYR A 36 -1.05 6.36 -5.64
CA TYR A 36 -0.19 5.19 -5.57
C TYR A 36 -0.90 4.04 -4.84
N LEU A 37 -1.45 4.30 -3.66
CA LEU A 37 -2.10 3.29 -2.84
C LEU A 37 -3.32 2.67 -3.55
N LYS A 38 -4.11 3.48 -4.24
CA LYS A 38 -5.25 2.99 -5.03
C LYS A 38 -4.79 2.04 -6.15
N GLU A 39 -3.75 2.42 -6.88
CA GLU A 39 -3.23 1.60 -7.96
C GLU A 39 -2.57 0.34 -7.43
N TYR A 40 -1.85 0.43 -6.33
CA TYR A 40 -1.28 -0.73 -5.63
C TYR A 40 -2.38 -1.71 -5.21
N ASP A 41 -3.44 -1.21 -4.59
CA ASP A 41 -4.56 -2.05 -4.16
C ASP A 41 -5.23 -2.73 -5.35
N ARG A 42 -5.45 -1.99 -6.43
CA ARG A 42 -6.05 -2.53 -7.66
C ARG A 42 -5.21 -3.66 -8.24
N LEU A 43 -3.90 -3.45 -8.34
CA LEU A 43 -2.99 -4.45 -8.90
C LEU A 43 -2.82 -5.65 -7.96
N SER A 44 -2.82 -5.43 -6.66
CA SER A 44 -2.75 -6.50 -5.65
C SER A 44 -4.01 -7.37 -5.68
N GLU A 45 -5.19 -6.76 -5.76
CA GLU A 45 -6.45 -7.48 -5.88
C GLU A 45 -6.52 -8.27 -7.18
N ALA A 46 -6.05 -7.70 -8.28
CA ALA A 46 -5.99 -8.40 -9.57
C ALA A 46 -5.09 -9.62 -9.49
N LEU A 47 -3.94 -9.51 -8.83
CA LEU A 47 -3.03 -10.63 -8.61
C LEU A 47 -3.67 -11.70 -7.72
N GLU A 48 -4.26 -11.31 -6.61
CA GLU A 48 -4.95 -12.23 -5.70
C GLU A 48 -6.04 -13.01 -6.42
N SER A 49 -6.87 -12.31 -7.18
CA SER A 49 -7.95 -12.93 -7.97
C SER A 49 -7.41 -13.88 -9.02
N ALA A 50 -6.37 -13.50 -9.74
CA ALA A 50 -5.74 -14.33 -10.75
C ALA A 50 -5.11 -15.59 -10.13
N MET A 51 -4.46 -15.44 -8.98
CA MET A 51 -3.87 -16.57 -8.24
C MET A 51 -4.96 -17.52 -7.74
N ALA A 52 -6.06 -16.98 -7.22
CA ALA A 52 -7.19 -17.80 -6.74
C ALA A 52 -7.83 -18.62 -7.88
N ASN A 53 -7.83 -18.10 -9.10
CA ASN A 53 -8.33 -18.82 -10.27
C ASN A 53 -7.32 -19.85 -10.79
N ALA A 54 -6.03 -19.61 -10.63
CA ALA A 54 -4.98 -20.48 -11.12
C ALA A 54 -4.69 -21.65 -10.18
N TYR A 55 -4.81 -21.43 -8.86
CA TYR A 55 -4.44 -22.39 -7.85
C TYR A 55 -5.55 -22.59 -6.83
N SER A 56 -5.62 -23.83 -6.29
CA SER A 56 -6.43 -24.12 -5.11
C SER A 56 -5.53 -24.52 -3.96
N PHE A 57 -5.89 -24.07 -2.76
CA PHE A 57 -5.17 -24.39 -1.53
C PHE A 57 -5.99 -25.35 -0.70
N ASP A 58 -5.37 -26.46 -0.29
CA ASP A 58 -5.97 -27.42 0.61
C ASP A 58 -5.48 -27.13 2.04
N PRO A 59 -6.34 -26.57 2.92
CA PRO A 59 -5.92 -26.24 4.28
C PRO A 59 -5.62 -27.48 5.14
N ALA A 60 -6.15 -28.65 4.78
CA ALA A 60 -5.92 -29.89 5.53
C ALA A 60 -4.51 -30.44 5.31
N THR A 61 -3.99 -30.32 4.07
CA THR A 61 -2.67 -30.86 3.72
C THR A 61 -1.63 -29.77 3.50
N GLY A 62 -2.04 -28.50 3.39
CA GLY A 62 -1.16 -27.40 3.05
C GLY A 62 -0.69 -27.38 1.60
N GLN A 63 -1.24 -28.27 0.76
CA GLN A 63 -0.84 -28.38 -0.64
C GLN A 63 -1.54 -27.35 -1.51
N VAL A 64 -0.79 -26.85 -2.50
CA VAL A 64 -1.29 -25.95 -3.53
C VAL A 64 -1.32 -26.74 -4.85
N LYS A 65 -2.47 -26.74 -5.49
CA LYS A 65 -2.67 -27.44 -6.77
C LYS A 65 -3.23 -26.49 -7.81
N GLN A 66 -3.08 -26.83 -9.08
CA GLN A 66 -3.77 -26.12 -10.13
C GLN A 66 -5.27 -26.33 -9.99
N ALA A 67 -6.04 -25.20 -10.01
CA ALA A 67 -7.49 -25.25 -9.84
C ALA A 67 -8.20 -25.85 -11.06
N THR A 68 -7.58 -25.74 -12.25
CA THR A 68 -8.13 -26.21 -13.51
C THR A 68 -7.07 -26.97 -14.29
N GLN A 69 -7.48 -27.64 -15.36
CA GLN A 69 -6.57 -28.42 -16.22
C GLN A 69 -6.72 -28.00 -17.68
N GLY A 70 -5.74 -28.40 -18.51
CA GLY A 70 -5.76 -28.14 -19.95
C GLY A 70 -5.50 -26.68 -20.30
N LEU A 71 -6.18 -26.23 -21.35
CA LEU A 71 -6.00 -24.87 -21.87
C LEU A 71 -6.44 -23.80 -20.86
N GLU A 72 -7.48 -24.06 -20.10
CA GLU A 72 -7.96 -23.15 -19.08
C GLU A 72 -6.92 -22.93 -17.96
N ALA A 73 -6.27 -24.01 -17.54
CA ALA A 73 -5.17 -23.91 -16.56
C ALA A 73 -4.03 -23.06 -17.10
N LYS A 74 -3.65 -23.27 -18.34
CA LYS A 74 -2.62 -22.48 -18.99
C LYS A 74 -2.98 -21.01 -19.07
N ASN A 75 -4.22 -20.70 -19.45
CA ASN A 75 -4.72 -19.32 -19.51
C ASN A 75 -4.73 -18.66 -18.14
N ASN A 76 -5.17 -19.38 -17.10
CA ASN A 76 -5.20 -18.87 -15.73
C ASN A 76 -3.79 -18.62 -15.21
N LEU A 77 -2.83 -19.49 -15.48
CA LEU A 77 -1.43 -19.30 -15.12
C LEU A 77 -0.83 -18.08 -15.83
N CYS A 78 -1.14 -17.90 -17.12
CA CYS A 78 -0.69 -16.73 -17.87
C CYS A 78 -1.27 -15.43 -17.28
N ARG A 79 -2.52 -15.42 -16.89
CA ARG A 79 -3.15 -14.26 -16.25
C ARG A 79 -2.49 -13.94 -14.91
N ALA A 80 -2.20 -14.96 -14.11
CA ALA A 80 -1.50 -14.79 -12.84
C ALA A 80 -0.09 -14.23 -13.05
N ALA A 81 0.64 -14.75 -14.01
CA ALA A 81 1.97 -14.26 -14.37
C ALA A 81 1.93 -12.81 -14.86
N GLN A 82 0.94 -12.47 -15.68
CA GLN A 82 0.76 -11.10 -16.16
C GLN A 82 0.41 -10.14 -15.03
N ALA A 83 -0.48 -10.55 -14.12
CA ALA A 83 -0.85 -9.75 -12.96
C ALA A 83 0.36 -9.50 -12.05
N LYS A 84 1.18 -10.52 -11.84
CA LYS A 84 2.43 -10.40 -11.07
C LYS A 84 3.41 -9.45 -11.72
N LEU A 85 3.56 -9.55 -13.05
CA LEU A 85 4.41 -8.67 -13.83
C LEU A 85 3.93 -7.22 -13.73
N ASN A 86 2.63 -7.00 -13.85
CA ASN A 86 2.03 -5.66 -13.76
C ASN A 86 2.30 -5.02 -12.39
N LEU A 87 2.11 -5.77 -11.32
CA LEU A 87 2.39 -5.29 -9.96
C LEU A 87 3.88 -5.02 -9.77
N THR A 88 4.75 -5.94 -10.20
CA THR A 88 6.20 -5.78 -10.08
C THR A 88 6.71 -4.57 -10.85
N THR A 89 6.21 -4.38 -12.07
CA THR A 89 6.57 -3.22 -12.91
C THR A 89 6.12 -1.92 -12.25
N PHE A 90 4.91 -1.90 -11.71
CA PHE A 90 4.40 -0.73 -10.99
C PHE A 90 5.27 -0.40 -9.76
N LEU A 91 5.63 -1.40 -8.96
CA LEU A 91 6.49 -1.20 -7.80
C LEU A 91 7.87 -0.66 -8.20
N LYS A 92 8.41 -1.16 -9.30
CA LYS A 92 9.71 -0.72 -9.81
C LYS A 92 9.65 0.70 -10.37
N ASP A 93 8.58 1.03 -11.11
CA ASP A 93 8.41 2.36 -11.70
C ASP A 93 8.13 3.43 -10.64
N ASN A 94 7.63 3.02 -9.47
CA ASN A 94 7.33 3.90 -8.34
C ASN A 94 8.19 3.52 -7.12
N LEU A 95 9.48 3.35 -7.34
CA LEU A 95 10.40 2.76 -6.37
C LEU A 95 10.43 3.50 -5.03
N GLU A 96 10.44 4.82 -5.04
CA GLU A 96 10.51 5.60 -3.81
C GLU A 96 9.26 5.43 -2.95
N GLU A 97 8.08 5.47 -3.55
CA GLU A 97 6.83 5.25 -2.85
C GLU A 97 6.72 3.80 -2.38
N SER A 98 7.22 2.86 -3.16
CA SER A 98 7.25 1.43 -2.79
C SER A 98 8.15 1.18 -1.59
N LYS A 99 9.30 1.84 -1.50
CA LYS A 99 10.19 1.79 -0.34
C LYS A 99 9.50 2.32 0.92
N GLU A 100 8.77 3.42 0.80
CA GLU A 100 8.02 3.99 1.93
C GLU A 100 6.91 3.06 2.40
N LEU A 101 6.21 2.41 1.48
CA LEU A 101 5.21 1.40 1.83
C LEU A 101 5.84 0.24 2.59
N TYR A 102 6.98 -0.26 2.14
CA TYR A 102 7.72 -1.34 2.82
C TYR A 102 8.15 -0.94 4.22
N LYS A 103 8.66 0.27 4.39
CA LYS A 103 9.04 0.78 5.71
C LYS A 103 7.87 0.84 6.67
N SER A 104 6.68 1.22 6.18
CA SER A 104 5.49 1.29 7.03
C SER A 104 5.03 -0.10 7.49
N ILE A 105 5.20 -1.12 6.64
CA ILE A 105 4.89 -2.50 7.00
C ILE A 105 5.91 -3.05 8.01
N ASP A 106 7.20 -2.86 7.76
CA ASP A 106 8.27 -3.30 8.67
C ASP A 106 8.23 -2.55 9.99
N GLY A 107 7.90 -1.25 9.95
CA GLY A 107 7.77 -0.44 11.16
C GLY A 107 6.57 -0.79 12.02
N ALA A 108 5.60 -1.54 11.49
CA ALA A 108 4.45 -2.03 12.25
C ALA A 108 4.78 -3.27 13.09
N GLU A 109 5.92 -3.86 12.85
CA GLU A 109 6.45 -4.96 13.66
C GLU A 109 7.18 -4.36 14.87
#